data_4c0e7759a1f215493dc3dd193e91f684
#
_entry.id   4c0e7759a1f215493dc3dd193e91f684
#
_cell.length_a   1.000
_cell.length_b   1.000
_cell.length_c   1.000
_cell.angle_alpha   90.00
_cell.angle_beta   90.00
_cell.angle_gamma   90.00
#
_symmetry.space_group_name_H-M   'P 1'
#
loop_
_entity.id
_entity.type
_entity.pdbx_description
1 polymer ?
#
loop_
_entity_poly.entity_id
_entity_poly.type
_entity_poly.pdbx_seq_one_letter_code
_entity_poly.pdbx_strand_id
1 'polypeptide(L)'
;MLGIIGGSGLTKLPGLSITHRQVIRTPYGEPSGPLTFGDLAGHPVVFMARHGYGHTIPPHLVNYRANIWALHEQKVSHVVSVATVGGIHPDLKPGDLCVPDQIIDYTHGRETTFTEYNGKPVTHLDFTWPYCEDMRQRCMDALRRANEPFMANGIYGAVQGPRLETKAEIDRLARDGAEMVGMTGMPEAYLAREIGLCYAAIAVSVNWAAGRGDSTAGISPETIESTLENVVGRLRHVLKNLACMDYGDVHPGSAGGECDL
;
A
#
# COMPACT_ATOMS: atom_id res chain seq x y z
N MET A 1 -16.62 -3.12 -4.03
CA MET A 1 -16.33 -1.68 -3.82
C MET A 1 -14.82 -1.49 -3.62
N LEU A 2 -14.24 -0.45 -4.23
CA LEU A 2 -12.81 -0.15 -4.13
C LEU A 2 -12.47 0.62 -2.85
N GLY A 3 -11.47 0.13 -2.11
CA GLY A 3 -10.78 0.86 -1.04
C GLY A 3 -9.45 1.43 -1.55
N ILE A 4 -9.13 2.64 -1.16
CA ILE A 4 -7.87 3.32 -1.50
C ILE A 4 -7.16 3.70 -0.21
N ILE A 5 -5.97 3.15 0.02
CA ILE A 5 -5.12 3.53 1.15
C ILE A 5 -4.07 4.53 0.65
N GLY A 6 -4.19 5.78 1.09
CA GLY A 6 -3.24 6.83 0.77
C GLY A 6 -2.06 6.85 1.73
N GLY A 7 -0.84 6.81 1.17
CA GLY A 7 0.42 7.01 1.89
C GLY A 7 0.84 8.49 1.97
N SER A 8 2.15 8.71 2.13
CA SER A 8 2.73 10.07 2.13
C SER A 8 2.32 10.84 0.86
N GLY A 9 1.99 12.12 1.02
CA GLY A 9 1.50 12.98 -0.06
C GLY A 9 0.05 12.75 -0.48
N LEU A 10 -0.57 11.64 -0.09
CA LEU A 10 -1.96 11.32 -0.41
C LEU A 10 -2.80 11.24 0.90
N THR A 11 -2.76 12.29 1.70
CA THR A 11 -3.60 12.43 2.91
C THR A 11 -5.05 12.80 2.59
N LYS A 12 -5.29 13.27 1.39
CA LYS A 12 -6.60 13.52 0.78
C LYS A 12 -6.58 12.98 -0.64
N LEU A 13 -7.70 12.44 -1.10
CA LEU A 13 -7.80 11.95 -2.48
C LEU A 13 -8.28 13.10 -3.39
N PRO A 14 -7.42 13.64 -4.28
CA PRO A 14 -7.81 14.72 -5.18
C PRO A 14 -8.93 14.28 -6.13
N GLY A 15 -10.00 15.08 -6.20
CA GLY A 15 -11.15 14.82 -7.07
C GLY A 15 -12.19 13.86 -6.50
N LEU A 16 -12.03 13.44 -5.25
CA LEU A 16 -13.07 12.73 -4.52
C LEU A 16 -14.19 13.69 -4.10
N SER A 17 -15.40 13.44 -4.58
CA SER A 17 -16.62 14.09 -4.10
C SER A 17 -17.06 13.42 -2.82
N ILE A 18 -16.68 14.00 -1.68
CA ILE A 18 -16.91 13.39 -0.36
C ILE A 18 -18.41 13.41 -0.04
N THR A 19 -18.98 12.26 0.28
CA THR A 19 -20.36 12.13 0.78
C THR A 19 -20.41 12.24 2.30
N HIS A 20 -19.54 11.50 2.98
CA HIS A 20 -19.43 11.55 4.44
C HIS A 20 -18.09 11.00 4.93
N ARG A 21 -17.82 11.18 6.22
CA ARG A 21 -16.73 10.52 6.93
C ARG A 21 -17.30 9.74 8.09
N GLN A 22 -16.72 8.56 8.33
CA GLN A 22 -17.19 7.68 9.38
C GLN A 22 -16.03 7.17 10.23
N VAL A 23 -16.15 7.32 11.54
CA VAL A 23 -15.24 6.68 12.50
C VAL A 23 -15.68 5.24 12.67
N ILE A 24 -14.79 4.31 12.37
CA ILE A 24 -15.05 2.87 12.51
C ILE A 24 -14.42 2.40 13.82
N ARG A 25 -15.21 1.82 14.69
CA ARG A 25 -14.71 1.14 15.88
C ARG A 25 -14.32 -0.28 15.49
N THR A 26 -13.14 -0.71 15.90
CA THR A 26 -12.65 -2.05 15.61
C THR A 26 -12.26 -2.79 16.90
N PRO A 27 -12.26 -4.13 16.90
CA PRO A 27 -11.75 -4.91 18.04
C PRO A 27 -10.26 -4.67 18.32
N TYR A 28 -9.55 -4.10 17.35
CA TYR A 28 -8.10 -3.89 17.36
C TYR A 28 -7.70 -2.44 17.70
N GLY A 29 -8.63 -1.66 18.25
CA GLY A 29 -8.42 -0.26 18.55
C GLY A 29 -8.84 0.67 17.41
N GLU A 30 -8.30 1.88 17.43
CA GLU A 30 -8.69 2.93 16.48
C GLU A 30 -7.87 2.84 15.18
N PRO A 31 -8.51 2.95 14.00
CA PRO A 31 -7.82 3.20 12.73
C PRO A 31 -7.06 4.53 12.74
N SER A 32 -6.24 4.75 11.71
CA SER A 32 -5.46 5.98 11.53
C SER A 32 -6.30 7.26 11.43
N GLY A 33 -7.60 7.11 11.22
CA GLY A 33 -8.59 8.19 11.19
C GLY A 33 -9.91 7.72 10.60
N PRO A 34 -10.90 8.61 10.51
CA PRO A 34 -12.17 8.29 9.89
C PRO A 34 -12.00 7.84 8.43
N LEU A 35 -12.75 6.84 8.01
CA LEU A 35 -12.87 6.50 6.60
C LEU A 35 -13.63 7.62 5.86
N THR A 36 -13.17 7.98 4.69
CA THR A 36 -13.84 8.94 3.81
C THR A 36 -14.55 8.20 2.69
N PHE A 37 -15.86 8.31 2.66
CA PHE A 37 -16.71 7.79 1.60
C PHE A 37 -16.98 8.88 0.59
N GLY A 38 -16.99 8.53 -0.67
CA GLY A 38 -17.27 9.49 -1.72
C GLY A 38 -17.34 8.85 -3.10
N ASP A 39 -17.52 9.72 -4.07
CA ASP A 39 -17.56 9.38 -5.48
C ASP A 39 -16.28 9.87 -6.17
N LEU A 40 -15.62 8.98 -6.89
CA LEU A 40 -14.47 9.28 -7.72
C LEU A 40 -14.81 8.96 -9.19
N ALA A 41 -14.98 9.99 -9.99
CA ALA A 41 -15.37 9.87 -11.40
C ALA A 41 -16.69 9.12 -11.65
N GLY A 42 -17.70 9.30 -10.79
CA GLY A 42 -19.01 8.64 -10.89
C GLY A 42 -19.09 7.28 -10.20
N HIS A 43 -18.06 6.87 -9.47
CA HIS A 43 -17.99 5.55 -8.84
C HIS A 43 -17.73 5.65 -7.33
N PRO A 44 -18.46 4.87 -6.50
CA PRO A 44 -18.29 4.91 -5.06
C PRO A 44 -16.97 4.28 -4.64
N VAL A 45 -16.23 4.97 -3.79
CA VAL A 45 -14.96 4.51 -3.21
C VAL A 45 -14.88 4.84 -1.74
N VAL A 46 -14.05 4.07 -1.02
CA VAL A 46 -13.66 4.35 0.37
C VAL A 46 -12.18 4.73 0.40
N PHE A 47 -11.88 5.87 0.98
CA PHE A 47 -10.51 6.36 1.13
C PHE A 47 -10.08 6.36 2.59
N MET A 48 -8.84 5.93 2.84
CA MET A 48 -8.16 5.95 4.13
C MET A 48 -6.81 6.63 4.03
N ALA A 49 -6.52 7.58 4.91
CA ALA A 49 -5.19 8.16 5.07
C ALA A 49 -4.39 7.31 6.08
N ARG A 50 -3.42 6.49 5.59
CA ARG A 50 -2.64 5.55 6.42
C ARG A 50 -1.96 6.22 7.62
N HIS A 51 -1.42 7.39 7.42
CA HIS A 51 -0.69 8.16 8.44
C HIS A 51 -1.55 9.22 9.14
N GLY A 52 -2.88 9.13 9.02
CA GLY A 52 -3.82 10.16 9.47
C GLY A 52 -3.85 11.38 8.53
N TYR A 53 -4.89 12.19 8.67
CA TYR A 53 -5.07 13.37 7.80
C TYR A 53 -4.00 14.44 7.96
N GLY A 54 -3.33 14.50 9.12
CA GLY A 54 -2.20 15.38 9.39
C GLY A 54 -0.83 14.78 9.09
N HIS A 55 -0.77 13.55 8.55
CA HIS A 55 0.49 12.80 8.39
C HIS A 55 1.33 12.73 9.68
N THR A 56 0.66 12.44 10.80
CA THR A 56 1.25 12.49 12.15
C THR A 56 1.58 11.11 12.72
N ILE A 57 1.12 10.03 12.10
CA ILE A 57 1.34 8.66 12.56
C ILE A 57 2.53 8.08 11.81
N PRO A 58 3.68 7.84 12.48
CA PRO A 58 4.83 7.24 11.83
C PRO A 58 4.57 5.77 11.48
N PRO A 59 5.31 5.19 10.50
CA PRO A 59 5.01 3.87 9.92
C PRO A 59 4.91 2.74 10.96
N HIS A 60 5.78 2.75 11.98
CA HIS A 60 5.84 1.73 13.01
C HIS A 60 4.75 1.84 14.08
N LEU A 61 4.02 2.96 14.12
CA LEU A 61 2.89 3.20 15.05
C LEU A 61 1.53 3.17 14.36
N VAL A 62 1.47 2.95 13.05
CA VAL A 62 0.21 2.75 12.33
C VAL A 62 -0.47 1.48 12.85
N ASN A 63 -1.73 1.60 13.24
CA ASN A 63 -2.55 0.44 13.60
C ASN A 63 -3.07 -0.24 12.33
N TYR A 64 -2.21 -1.05 11.70
CA TYR A 64 -2.54 -1.75 10.45
C TYR A 64 -3.72 -2.70 10.62
N ARG A 65 -3.85 -3.39 11.78
CA ARG A 65 -5.01 -4.26 12.06
C ARG A 65 -6.31 -3.47 12.02
N ALA A 66 -6.39 -2.38 12.77
CA ALA A 66 -7.59 -1.56 12.76
C ALA A 66 -7.90 -0.97 11.39
N ASN A 67 -6.87 -0.55 10.64
CA ASN A 67 -7.03 0.01 9.29
C ASN A 67 -7.64 -1.01 8.32
N ILE A 68 -7.05 -2.19 8.22
CA ILE A 68 -7.51 -3.23 7.29
C ILE A 68 -8.88 -3.77 7.71
N TRP A 69 -9.09 -4.00 9.02
CA TRP A 69 -10.39 -4.39 9.55
C TRP A 69 -11.49 -3.37 9.22
N ALA A 70 -11.21 -2.08 9.39
CA ALA A 70 -12.18 -1.04 9.12
C ALA A 70 -12.64 -1.03 7.64
N LEU A 71 -11.74 -1.28 6.70
CA LEU A 71 -12.09 -1.42 5.28
C LEU A 71 -12.96 -2.66 5.02
N HIS A 72 -12.58 -3.79 5.62
CA HIS A 72 -13.33 -5.04 5.50
C HIS A 72 -14.77 -4.90 6.04
N GLU A 73 -14.96 -4.31 7.22
CA GLU A 73 -16.28 -4.06 7.82
C GLU A 73 -17.18 -3.19 6.92
N GLN A 74 -16.60 -2.33 6.09
CA GLN A 74 -17.33 -1.52 5.11
C GLN A 74 -17.58 -2.26 3.79
N LYS A 75 -17.37 -3.58 3.75
CA LYS A 75 -17.57 -4.44 2.57
C LYS A 75 -16.73 -3.99 1.35
N VAL A 76 -15.57 -3.42 1.60
CA VAL A 76 -14.56 -3.22 0.58
C VAL A 76 -14.06 -4.61 0.16
N SER A 77 -14.02 -4.88 -1.13
CA SER A 77 -13.57 -6.16 -1.69
C SER A 77 -12.15 -6.08 -2.26
N HIS A 78 -11.81 -4.94 -2.85
CA HIS A 78 -10.54 -4.68 -3.49
C HIS A 78 -9.88 -3.45 -2.88
N VAL A 79 -8.59 -3.54 -2.62
CA VAL A 79 -7.82 -2.46 -2.01
C VAL A 79 -6.60 -2.15 -2.86
N VAL A 80 -6.44 -0.88 -3.22
CA VAL A 80 -5.17 -0.35 -3.73
C VAL A 80 -4.50 0.48 -2.66
N SER A 81 -3.26 0.14 -2.37
CA SER A 81 -2.38 0.88 -1.47
C SER A 81 -1.41 1.72 -2.30
N VAL A 82 -1.34 3.01 -2.03
CA VAL A 82 -0.28 3.88 -2.58
C VAL A 82 0.79 4.03 -1.52
N ALA A 83 2.03 3.67 -1.86
CA ALA A 83 3.16 3.70 -0.95
C ALA A 83 4.37 4.39 -1.59
N THR A 84 4.99 5.33 -0.87
CA THR A 84 6.27 5.92 -1.28
C THR A 84 7.41 4.99 -0.93
N VAL A 85 8.36 4.87 -1.84
CA VAL A 85 9.55 4.00 -1.69
C VAL A 85 10.81 4.70 -2.14
N GLY A 86 11.96 4.21 -1.68
CA GLY A 86 13.26 4.51 -2.25
C GLY A 86 13.61 3.46 -3.31
N GLY A 87 13.99 3.89 -4.52
CA GLY A 87 14.41 2.99 -5.59
C GLY A 87 15.78 2.36 -5.31
N ILE A 88 15.87 1.03 -5.38
CA ILE A 88 17.10 0.25 -5.29
C ILE A 88 17.52 -0.22 -6.70
N HIS A 89 16.55 -0.70 -7.48
CA HIS A 89 16.77 -1.12 -8.86
C HIS A 89 17.10 0.08 -9.76
N PRO A 90 18.08 -0.04 -10.67
CA PRO A 90 18.51 1.08 -11.53
C PRO A 90 17.43 1.65 -12.45
N ASP A 91 16.42 0.85 -12.79
CA ASP A 91 15.27 1.27 -13.60
C ASP A 91 14.11 1.83 -12.79
N LEU A 92 14.22 1.90 -11.45
CA LEU A 92 13.20 2.48 -10.59
C LEU A 92 13.67 3.85 -10.04
N LYS A 93 13.70 4.84 -10.91
CA LYS A 93 14.18 6.21 -10.62
C LYS A 93 13.15 7.02 -9.83
N PRO A 94 13.55 8.10 -9.17
CA PRO A 94 12.60 9.05 -8.59
C PRO A 94 11.57 9.54 -9.63
N GLY A 95 10.30 9.44 -9.27
CA GLY A 95 9.16 9.70 -10.15
C GLY A 95 8.59 8.48 -10.87
N ASP A 96 9.27 7.34 -10.85
CA ASP A 96 8.78 6.10 -11.46
C ASP A 96 7.78 5.36 -10.56
N LEU A 97 6.95 4.55 -11.20
CA LEU A 97 5.91 3.74 -10.57
C LEU A 97 6.24 2.25 -10.70
N CYS A 98 5.88 1.48 -9.71
CA CYS A 98 5.98 0.02 -9.74
C CYS A 98 4.71 -0.62 -9.17
N VAL A 99 4.31 -1.75 -9.74
CA VAL A 99 3.28 -2.63 -9.16
C VAL A 99 3.98 -3.88 -8.64
N PRO A 100 4.40 -3.91 -7.36
CA PRO A 100 5.18 -5.01 -6.82
C PRO A 100 4.40 -6.32 -6.85
N ASP A 101 5.12 -7.42 -7.00
CA ASP A 101 4.58 -8.78 -6.97
C ASP A 101 5.12 -9.61 -5.80
N GLN A 102 6.21 -9.16 -5.16
CA GLN A 102 6.82 -9.82 -4.03
C GLN A 102 7.18 -8.84 -2.90
N ILE A 103 7.35 -9.38 -1.70
CA ILE A 103 7.71 -8.59 -0.53
C ILE A 103 8.67 -9.39 0.37
N ILE A 104 9.67 -8.69 0.93
CA ILE A 104 10.53 -9.21 1.99
C ILE A 104 10.26 -8.38 3.24
N ASP A 105 9.94 -9.05 4.35
CA ASP A 105 9.61 -8.38 5.62
C ASP A 105 10.80 -8.29 6.55
N TYR A 106 11.27 -7.07 6.79
CA TYR A 106 12.27 -6.73 7.79
C TYR A 106 11.68 -5.94 8.96
N THR A 107 10.36 -5.84 9.03
CA THR A 107 9.68 -5.13 10.12
C THR A 107 9.71 -5.96 11.41
N HIS A 108 9.56 -5.30 12.54
CA HIS A 108 9.53 -5.94 13.86
C HIS A 108 8.66 -5.15 14.83
N GLY A 109 8.17 -5.81 15.87
CA GLY A 109 7.39 -5.16 16.92
C GLY A 109 6.04 -4.60 16.47
N ARG A 110 5.52 -5.04 15.32
CA ARG A 110 4.20 -4.69 14.80
C ARG A 110 3.22 -5.83 15.08
N GLU A 111 1.96 -5.50 15.24
CA GLU A 111 0.88 -6.47 15.28
C GLU A 111 0.59 -6.97 13.86
N THR A 112 0.93 -8.24 13.59
CA THR A 112 1.01 -8.76 12.22
C THR A 112 -0.14 -9.67 11.82
N THR A 113 -1.05 -10.03 12.74
CA THR A 113 -2.15 -10.98 12.49
C THR A 113 -3.41 -10.60 13.24
N PHE A 114 -4.56 -11.00 12.72
CA PHE A 114 -5.85 -10.94 13.42
C PHE A 114 -6.05 -12.15 14.36
N THR A 115 -5.24 -13.19 14.21
CA THR A 115 -5.31 -14.37 15.07
C THR A 115 -4.80 -14.04 16.47
N GLU A 116 -5.67 -14.22 17.46
CA GLU A 116 -5.35 -14.08 18.88
C GLU A 116 -5.36 -15.45 19.56
N TYR A 117 -4.61 -15.57 20.67
CA TYR A 117 -4.65 -16.81 21.45
C TYR A 117 -6.05 -17.03 22.02
N ASN A 118 -6.74 -18.05 21.49
CA ASN A 118 -8.11 -18.42 21.89
C ASN A 118 -8.28 -19.92 22.14
N GLY A 119 -7.17 -20.67 22.24
CA GLY A 119 -7.17 -22.12 22.42
C GLY A 119 -7.53 -22.95 21.18
N LYS A 120 -7.72 -22.30 20.03
CA LYS A 120 -7.95 -22.98 18.74
C LYS A 120 -6.62 -23.33 18.06
N PRO A 121 -6.60 -24.34 17.17
CA PRO A 121 -5.43 -24.62 16.33
C PRO A 121 -4.99 -23.41 15.52
N VAL A 122 -3.68 -23.26 15.36
CA VAL A 122 -3.10 -22.20 14.51
C VAL A 122 -3.34 -22.55 13.04
N THR A 123 -3.82 -21.59 12.27
CA THR A 123 -3.94 -21.71 10.81
C THR A 123 -2.76 -20.99 10.16
N HIS A 124 -2.06 -21.67 9.28
CA HIS A 124 -0.99 -21.10 8.47
C HIS A 124 -1.53 -20.72 7.09
N LEU A 125 -1.49 -19.43 6.77
CA LEU A 125 -1.96 -18.92 5.51
C LEU A 125 -0.85 -19.00 4.44
N ASP A 126 -1.18 -19.45 3.24
CA ASP A 126 -0.26 -19.38 2.11
C ASP A 126 -0.04 -17.92 1.69
N PHE A 127 1.22 -17.50 1.73
CA PHE A 127 1.67 -16.14 1.38
C PHE A 127 2.75 -16.16 0.28
N THR A 128 2.80 -17.24 -0.52
CA THR A 128 3.71 -17.38 -1.67
C THR A 128 3.56 -16.20 -2.62
N TRP A 129 2.35 -15.75 -2.85
CA TRP A 129 2.00 -14.58 -3.65
C TRP A 129 1.31 -13.55 -2.76
N PRO A 130 2.05 -12.58 -2.21
CA PRO A 130 1.54 -11.66 -1.19
C PRO A 130 0.45 -10.71 -1.69
N TYR A 131 0.45 -10.41 -2.98
CA TYR A 131 -0.50 -9.52 -3.62
C TYR A 131 -1.56 -10.30 -4.40
N CYS A 132 -2.78 -9.77 -4.44
CA CYS A 132 -3.86 -10.32 -5.26
C CYS A 132 -3.59 -10.00 -6.73
N GLU A 133 -3.44 -11.05 -7.56
CA GLU A 133 -3.10 -10.87 -8.98
C GLU A 133 -4.19 -10.12 -9.75
N ASP A 134 -5.47 -10.35 -9.45
CA ASP A 134 -6.56 -9.57 -10.06
C ASP A 134 -6.40 -8.07 -9.79
N MET A 135 -6.13 -7.68 -8.53
CA MET A 135 -5.92 -6.27 -8.22
C MET A 135 -4.62 -5.72 -8.82
N ARG A 136 -3.55 -6.53 -8.90
CA ARG A 136 -2.32 -6.14 -9.60
C ARG A 136 -2.58 -5.85 -11.07
N GLN A 137 -3.29 -6.73 -11.78
CA GLN A 137 -3.65 -6.53 -13.19
C GLN A 137 -4.48 -5.26 -13.37
N ARG A 138 -5.46 -5.00 -12.49
CA ARG A 138 -6.25 -3.76 -12.50
C ARG A 138 -5.38 -2.52 -12.31
N CYS A 139 -4.41 -2.56 -11.39
CA CYS A 139 -3.44 -1.46 -11.21
C CYS A 139 -2.64 -1.22 -12.50
N MET A 140 -2.13 -2.27 -13.12
CA MET A 140 -1.38 -2.17 -14.37
C MET A 140 -2.23 -1.64 -15.53
N ASP A 141 -3.48 -2.09 -15.64
CA ASP A 141 -4.40 -1.60 -16.67
C ASP A 141 -4.78 -0.12 -16.45
N ALA A 142 -4.96 0.29 -15.19
CA ALA A 142 -5.20 1.69 -14.87
C ALA A 142 -4.01 2.59 -15.23
N LEU A 143 -2.79 2.11 -14.99
CA LEU A 143 -1.54 2.79 -15.37
C LEU A 143 -1.42 2.89 -16.90
N ARG A 144 -1.66 1.80 -17.64
CA ARG A 144 -1.67 1.81 -19.11
C ARG A 144 -2.70 2.80 -19.68
N ARG A 145 -3.93 2.80 -19.14
CA ARG A 145 -4.99 3.76 -19.55
C ARG A 145 -4.62 5.22 -19.25
N ALA A 146 -3.80 5.45 -18.23
CA ALA A 146 -3.28 6.78 -17.90
C ALA A 146 -2.04 7.16 -18.72
N ASN A 147 -1.53 6.27 -19.58
CA ASN A 147 -0.24 6.37 -20.28
C ASN A 147 0.94 6.61 -19.33
N GLU A 148 0.89 6.02 -18.14
CA GLU A 148 1.96 6.09 -17.16
C GLU A 148 2.91 4.91 -17.33
N PRO A 149 4.22 5.16 -17.51
CA PRO A 149 5.21 4.09 -17.49
C PRO A 149 5.33 3.51 -16.08
N PHE A 150 5.54 2.20 -15.98
CA PHE A 150 5.68 1.51 -14.71
C PHE A 150 6.47 0.21 -14.84
N MET A 151 7.07 -0.22 -13.74
CA MET A 151 7.59 -1.58 -13.58
C MET A 151 6.42 -2.51 -13.18
N ALA A 152 6.22 -3.58 -13.96
CA ALA A 152 5.09 -4.50 -13.77
C ALA A 152 5.27 -5.46 -12.58
N ASN A 153 6.52 -5.67 -12.15
CA ASN A 153 6.91 -6.54 -11.04
C ASN A 153 7.98 -5.83 -10.21
N GLY A 154 8.22 -6.32 -9.02
CA GLY A 154 9.29 -5.83 -8.17
C GLY A 154 9.17 -6.33 -6.73
N ILE A 155 10.32 -6.53 -6.10
CA ILE A 155 10.40 -7.02 -4.72
C ILE A 155 10.46 -5.83 -3.77
N TYR A 156 9.40 -5.67 -2.97
CA TYR A 156 9.31 -4.63 -1.95
C TYR A 156 10.03 -5.06 -0.66
N GLY A 157 11.12 -4.40 -0.30
CA GLY A 157 11.72 -4.54 1.02
C GLY A 157 10.98 -3.69 2.05
N ALA A 158 10.22 -4.32 2.95
CA ALA A 158 9.52 -3.63 4.01
C ALA A 158 10.41 -3.47 5.25
N VAL A 159 10.71 -2.24 5.64
CA VAL A 159 11.56 -1.92 6.79
C VAL A 159 10.78 -1.20 7.90
N GLN A 160 11.35 -1.16 9.10
CA GLN A 160 10.65 -0.62 10.27
C GLN A 160 10.39 0.89 10.21
N GLY A 161 11.35 1.68 9.74
CA GLY A 161 11.30 3.14 9.92
C GLY A 161 11.32 3.58 11.40
N PRO A 162 11.09 4.86 11.73
CA PRO A 162 10.81 5.97 10.79
C PRO A 162 12.08 6.56 10.16
N ARG A 163 13.30 6.19 10.63
CA ARG A 163 14.52 6.65 9.99
C ARG A 163 14.69 6.02 8.61
N LEU A 164 15.32 6.73 7.70
CA LEU A 164 15.77 6.17 6.44
C LEU A 164 16.96 5.20 6.67
N GLU A 165 17.17 4.31 5.72
CA GLU A 165 18.16 3.26 5.79
C GLU A 165 19.58 3.82 5.62
N THR A 166 20.56 3.12 6.18
CA THR A 166 21.96 3.36 5.85
C THR A 166 22.30 2.77 4.48
N LYS A 167 23.37 3.26 3.84
CA LYS A 167 23.89 2.66 2.60
C LYS A 167 24.14 1.15 2.76
N ALA A 168 24.70 0.73 3.91
CA ALA A 168 25.00 -0.68 4.17
C ALA A 168 23.72 -1.53 4.28
N GLU A 169 22.66 -1.00 4.86
CA GLU A 169 21.34 -1.65 4.88
C GLU A 169 20.78 -1.79 3.45
N ILE A 170 20.90 -0.75 2.62
CA ILE A 170 20.48 -0.84 1.22
C ILE A 170 21.32 -1.83 0.42
N ASP A 171 22.62 -1.92 0.67
CA ASP A 171 23.49 -2.93 0.04
C ASP A 171 23.08 -4.35 0.45
N ARG A 172 22.61 -4.55 1.70
CA ARG A 172 22.05 -5.81 2.16
C ARG A 172 20.71 -6.10 1.47
N LEU A 173 19.77 -5.17 1.48
CA LEU A 173 18.46 -5.32 0.84
C LEU A 173 18.61 -5.70 -0.65
N ALA A 174 19.51 -5.03 -1.36
CA ALA A 174 19.79 -5.34 -2.76
C ALA A 174 20.34 -6.79 -2.96
N ARG A 175 21.23 -7.25 -2.06
CA ARG A 175 21.74 -8.63 -2.11
C ARG A 175 20.65 -9.67 -1.82
N ASP A 176 19.69 -9.33 -0.94
CA ASP A 176 18.54 -10.17 -0.63
C ASP A 176 17.48 -10.15 -1.75
N GLY A 177 17.68 -9.31 -2.79
CA GLY A 177 16.84 -9.22 -3.97
C GLY A 177 15.80 -8.11 -3.95
N ALA A 178 15.76 -7.25 -2.91
CA ALA A 178 14.83 -6.13 -2.89
C ALA A 178 15.18 -5.09 -3.97
N GLU A 179 14.17 -4.62 -4.69
CA GLU A 179 14.29 -3.65 -5.79
C GLU A 179 13.81 -2.26 -5.39
N MET A 180 13.09 -2.20 -4.29
CA MET A 180 12.65 -0.96 -3.65
C MET A 180 12.61 -1.14 -2.14
N VAL A 181 12.64 -0.04 -1.40
CA VAL A 181 12.51 -0.04 0.06
C VAL A 181 11.42 0.92 0.49
N GLY A 182 10.58 0.46 1.42
CA GLY A 182 9.54 1.27 2.03
C GLY A 182 9.18 0.73 3.41
N MET A 183 8.24 1.39 4.09
CA MET A 183 8.01 1.14 5.51
C MET A 183 6.62 0.60 5.83
N THR A 184 5.74 0.44 4.82
CA THR A 184 4.31 0.21 5.08
C THR A 184 3.72 -1.04 4.42
N GLY A 185 4.50 -1.72 3.54
CA GLY A 185 4.01 -2.92 2.85
C GLY A 185 3.66 -4.07 3.79
N MET A 186 4.37 -4.17 4.93
CA MET A 186 4.07 -5.15 5.96
C MET A 186 3.77 -4.45 7.30
N PRO A 187 2.79 -4.95 8.05
CA PRO A 187 1.95 -6.13 7.81
C PRO A 187 0.71 -5.89 6.94
N GLU A 188 0.60 -4.71 6.27
CA GLU A 188 -0.62 -4.30 5.54
C GLU A 188 -1.06 -5.36 4.51
N ALA A 189 -0.12 -5.89 3.71
CA ALA A 189 -0.42 -6.91 2.70
C ALA A 189 -0.86 -8.25 3.33
N TYR A 190 -0.19 -8.70 4.39
CA TYR A 190 -0.55 -9.95 5.07
C TYR A 190 -1.91 -9.86 5.74
N LEU A 191 -2.18 -8.77 6.47
CA LEU A 191 -3.47 -8.54 7.12
C LEU A 191 -4.62 -8.50 6.10
N ALA A 192 -4.42 -7.86 4.95
CA ALA A 192 -5.41 -7.85 3.88
C ALA A 192 -5.69 -9.26 3.35
N ARG A 193 -4.62 -10.08 3.18
CA ARG A 193 -4.74 -11.48 2.75
C ARG A 193 -5.48 -12.32 3.79
N GLU A 194 -5.18 -12.14 5.07
CA GLU A 194 -5.74 -12.92 6.18
C GLU A 194 -7.27 -12.78 6.28
N ILE A 195 -7.83 -11.63 5.96
CA ILE A 195 -9.29 -11.41 5.97
C ILE A 195 -9.94 -11.40 4.57
N GLY A 196 -9.22 -11.90 3.55
CA GLY A 196 -9.78 -12.12 2.23
C GLY A 196 -9.96 -10.87 1.36
N LEU A 197 -9.27 -9.77 1.65
CA LEU A 197 -9.27 -8.59 0.78
C LEU A 197 -8.34 -8.81 -0.42
N CYS A 198 -8.82 -8.52 -1.62
CA CYS A 198 -8.00 -8.50 -2.83
C CYS A 198 -7.14 -7.22 -2.84
N TYR A 199 -5.90 -7.33 -2.39
CA TYR A 199 -5.00 -6.22 -2.12
C TYR A 199 -3.83 -6.19 -3.10
N ALA A 200 -3.51 -4.99 -3.62
CA ALA A 200 -2.27 -4.71 -4.33
C ALA A 200 -1.75 -3.32 -3.98
N ALA A 201 -0.49 -3.06 -4.34
CA ALA A 201 0.15 -1.77 -4.12
C ALA A 201 0.58 -1.12 -5.44
N ILE A 202 0.55 0.21 -5.47
CA ILE A 202 1.29 1.03 -6.42
C ILE A 202 2.39 1.72 -5.62
N ALA A 203 3.62 1.29 -5.84
CA ALA A 203 4.80 1.89 -5.25
C ALA A 203 5.25 3.09 -6.08
N VAL A 204 5.55 4.18 -5.40
CA VAL A 204 6.01 5.45 -5.98
C VAL A 204 7.44 5.69 -5.53
N SER A 205 8.40 5.60 -6.44
CA SER A 205 9.78 5.96 -6.13
C SER A 205 9.88 7.47 -5.97
N VAL A 206 10.15 7.93 -4.74
CA VAL A 206 10.27 9.37 -4.46
C VAL A 206 11.71 9.84 -4.34
N ASN A 207 12.62 8.92 -4.14
CA ASN A 207 14.07 9.14 -4.08
C ASN A 207 14.80 7.86 -4.47
N TRP A 208 16.07 7.96 -4.82
CA TRP A 208 16.96 6.83 -4.79
C TRP A 208 17.20 6.40 -3.33
N ALA A 209 17.19 5.11 -3.06
CA ALA A 209 17.57 4.59 -1.76
C ALA A 209 19.00 5.02 -1.38
N ALA A 210 19.34 5.01 -0.10
CA ALA A 210 20.63 5.48 0.39
C ALA A 210 21.82 4.83 -0.33
N GLY A 211 22.71 5.65 -0.87
CA GLY A 211 23.87 5.19 -1.63
C GLY A 211 23.57 4.71 -3.05
N ARG A 212 22.36 4.96 -3.59
CA ARG A 212 21.99 4.70 -4.98
C ARG A 212 21.80 6.01 -5.73
N GLY A 213 22.07 6.00 -7.07
CA GLY A 213 21.89 7.16 -7.94
C GLY A 213 22.39 8.46 -7.31
N ASP A 214 21.56 9.48 -7.34
CA ASP A 214 21.89 10.80 -6.77
C ASP A 214 21.88 10.84 -5.24
N SER A 215 21.43 9.78 -4.57
CA SER A 215 21.45 9.65 -3.09
C SER A 215 22.78 9.11 -2.54
N THR A 216 23.85 9.12 -3.31
CA THR A 216 25.20 8.70 -2.86
C THR A 216 25.76 9.61 -1.76
N ALA A 217 25.45 10.91 -1.79
CA ALA A 217 25.86 11.89 -0.79
C ALA A 217 24.83 12.08 0.33
N GLY A 218 23.62 11.53 0.18
CA GLY A 218 22.51 11.65 1.12
C GLY A 218 21.16 11.81 0.42
N ILE A 219 20.10 11.78 1.20
CA ILE A 219 18.71 11.93 0.71
C ILE A 219 18.21 13.30 1.19
N SER A 220 17.77 14.15 0.25
CA SER A 220 17.19 15.47 0.54
C SER A 220 15.68 15.36 0.74
N PRO A 221 15.13 15.85 1.87
CA PRO A 221 13.69 15.93 2.08
C PRO A 221 12.98 16.78 0.99
N GLU A 222 13.60 17.85 0.53
CA GLU A 222 13.06 18.74 -0.48
C GLU A 222 12.90 18.03 -1.83
N THR A 223 13.85 17.16 -2.18
CA THR A 223 13.77 16.33 -3.40
C THR A 223 12.63 15.32 -3.30
N ILE A 224 12.44 14.71 -2.13
CA ILE A 224 11.32 13.80 -1.88
C ILE A 224 9.99 14.54 -2.07
N GLU A 225 9.84 15.71 -1.45
CA GLU A 225 8.61 16.49 -1.48
C GLU A 225 8.26 16.94 -2.92
N SER A 226 9.21 17.49 -3.64
CA SER A 226 9.01 17.93 -5.04
C SER A 226 8.66 16.78 -5.98
N THR A 227 9.32 15.63 -5.82
CA THR A 227 9.01 14.42 -6.60
C THR A 227 7.60 13.94 -6.30
N LEU A 228 7.23 13.91 -5.03
CA LEU A 228 5.92 13.46 -4.57
C LEU A 228 4.79 14.33 -5.11
N GLU A 229 4.93 15.65 -5.06
CA GLU A 229 3.96 16.60 -5.63
C GLU A 229 3.70 16.34 -7.12
N ASN A 230 4.76 16.11 -7.88
CA ASN A 230 4.68 15.80 -9.32
C ASN A 230 3.90 14.49 -9.54
N VAL A 231 4.24 13.44 -8.80
CA VAL A 231 3.62 12.11 -9.00
C VAL A 231 2.17 12.06 -8.52
N VAL A 232 1.81 12.78 -7.45
CA VAL A 232 0.42 12.82 -6.94
C VAL A 232 -0.55 13.31 -8.03
N GLY A 233 -0.14 14.29 -8.85
CA GLY A 233 -0.94 14.74 -9.99
C GLY A 233 -1.21 13.64 -11.01
N ARG A 234 -0.19 12.83 -11.31
CA ARG A 234 -0.27 11.68 -12.23
C ARG A 234 -1.12 10.55 -11.66
N LEU A 235 -0.91 10.20 -10.39
CA LEU A 235 -1.68 9.17 -9.68
C LEU A 235 -3.19 9.43 -9.65
N ARG A 236 -3.59 10.69 -9.65
CA ARG A 236 -5.02 11.05 -9.72
C ARG A 236 -5.73 10.42 -10.91
N HIS A 237 -5.10 10.41 -12.09
CA HIS A 237 -5.67 9.79 -13.28
C HIS A 237 -5.72 8.27 -13.16
N VAL A 238 -4.68 7.66 -12.60
CA VAL A 238 -4.61 6.22 -12.35
C VAL A 238 -5.71 5.78 -11.40
N LEU A 239 -5.88 6.48 -10.27
CA LEU A 239 -6.91 6.15 -9.27
C LEU A 239 -8.33 6.35 -9.80
N LYS A 240 -8.55 7.34 -10.69
CA LYS A 240 -9.82 7.49 -11.41
C LYS A 240 -10.09 6.30 -12.34
N ASN A 241 -9.08 5.88 -13.11
CA ASN A 241 -9.22 4.72 -13.98
C ASN A 241 -9.51 3.45 -13.18
N LEU A 242 -8.90 3.27 -12.02
CA LEU A 242 -9.22 2.19 -11.09
C LEU A 242 -10.68 2.29 -10.62
N ALA A 243 -11.12 3.46 -10.15
CA ALA A 243 -12.49 3.62 -9.65
C ALA A 243 -13.55 3.27 -10.71
N CYS A 244 -13.27 3.52 -12.01
CA CYS A 244 -14.17 3.22 -13.12
C CYS A 244 -14.22 1.74 -13.51
N MET A 245 -13.43 0.86 -12.87
CA MET A 245 -13.47 -0.58 -13.15
C MET A 245 -14.62 -1.27 -12.42
N ASP A 246 -15.16 -2.30 -13.04
CA ASP A 246 -16.15 -3.16 -12.38
C ASP A 246 -15.42 -4.10 -11.40
N TYR A 247 -15.81 -4.06 -10.15
CA TYR A 247 -15.24 -4.92 -9.09
C TYR A 247 -16.14 -6.13 -8.80
N GLY A 248 -17.25 -6.31 -9.51
CA GLY A 248 -18.18 -7.42 -9.34
C GLY A 248 -18.63 -7.65 -7.90
N ASP A 249 -19.49 -8.63 -7.69
CA ASP A 249 -19.79 -9.20 -6.37
C ASP A 249 -18.78 -10.31 -6.05
N VAL A 250 -17.50 -9.94 -5.86
CA VAL A 250 -16.49 -10.92 -5.44
C VAL A 250 -16.70 -11.22 -3.96
N HIS A 251 -17.13 -12.44 -3.68
CA HIS A 251 -17.11 -12.96 -2.31
C HIS A 251 -15.65 -12.98 -1.83
N PRO A 252 -15.35 -12.47 -0.63
CA PRO A 252 -14.04 -12.64 0.00
C PRO A 252 -13.78 -14.14 0.13
N GLY A 253 -12.75 -14.64 -0.53
CA GLY A 253 -12.39 -16.07 -0.56
C GLY A 253 -12.03 -16.64 -1.93
N SER A 254 -12.37 -15.97 -3.04
CA SER A 254 -12.11 -16.50 -4.40
C SER A 254 -10.74 -16.11 -5.00
N ALA A 255 -9.89 -15.41 -4.28
CA ALA A 255 -8.54 -15.09 -4.74
C ALA A 255 -7.57 -16.24 -4.38
N GLY A 256 -7.58 -17.29 -5.21
CA GLY A 256 -6.53 -18.30 -5.26
C GLY A 256 -6.41 -19.19 -4.02
N GLY A 257 -7.15 -20.30 -4.00
CA GLY A 257 -7.06 -21.36 -3.00
C GLY A 257 -8.24 -21.33 -2.03
N GLU A 258 -9.02 -22.38 -2.04
CA GLU A 258 -10.09 -22.65 -1.06
C GLU A 258 -9.51 -22.49 0.34
N CYS A 259 -9.91 -21.43 1.04
CA CYS A 259 -9.78 -21.36 2.49
C CYS A 259 -11.10 -21.90 3.06
N ASP A 260 -11.17 -23.21 3.27
CA ASP A 260 -12.11 -23.78 4.22
C ASP A 260 -11.68 -23.29 5.61
N LEU A 261 -12.52 -22.43 6.23
CA LEU A 261 -12.41 -22.00 7.61
C LEU A 261 -13.05 -23.03 8.53
#